data_3953ea35a72afe6c73ccdcd27fd779fa
#
_entry.id   3953ea35a72afe6c73ccdcd27fd779fa
#
_cell.length_a   1.000
_cell.length_b   1.000
_cell.length_c   1.000
_cell.angle_alpha   90.00
_cell.angle_beta   90.00
_cell.angle_gamma   90.00
#
_symmetry.space_group_name_H-M   'P 1'
#
loop_
_entity.id
_entity.type
_entity.pdbx_description
1 polymer ?
#
loop_
_entity_poly.entity_id
_entity_poly.type
_entity_poly.pdbx_seq_one_letter_code
_entity_poly.pdbx_strand_id
1 'polypeptide(L)'
;AKQLAAVAGLFSDNKIKNGDKFLVTDAWNPSILSIKYMAELLNINVEIHAIWHAGSYDPTDILGLKMNKSWSYPTEVAIYNACDYNYFATEFHRDMFIENLSITNDSKAFISGQPYNYLITDLLSTPTNKSDIVVFTHRLNTDKQPDIFRHIASILEDEYNIHSVITQELNLTKEDYYATLRESKVSFSCSLHEYLGIGMLESLYCGAIPIVPNR
;
A
#
# COMPACT_ATOMS: atom_id res chain seq x y z
N ALA A 1 16.24 -1.23 -14.36
CA ALA A 1 17.49 -0.93 -15.09
C ALA A 1 17.53 0.51 -15.63
N LYS A 2 16.53 0.99 -16.40
CA LYS A 2 16.55 2.36 -16.99
C LYS A 2 16.61 3.47 -15.93
N GLN A 3 15.83 3.36 -14.85
CA GLN A 3 15.79 4.35 -13.78
C GLN A 3 17.16 4.46 -13.08
N LEU A 4 17.77 3.33 -12.72
CA LEU A 4 19.09 3.33 -12.10
C LEU A 4 20.17 3.90 -13.02
N ALA A 5 20.14 3.57 -14.33
CA ALA A 5 21.06 4.15 -15.31
C ALA A 5 20.91 5.69 -15.41
N ALA A 6 19.67 6.20 -15.38
CA ALA A 6 19.43 7.64 -15.39
C ALA A 6 20.00 8.31 -14.13
N VAL A 7 19.80 7.72 -12.95
CA VAL A 7 20.35 8.23 -11.68
C VAL A 7 21.88 8.18 -11.69
N ALA A 8 22.48 7.08 -12.15
CA ALA A 8 23.94 6.99 -12.29
C ALA A 8 24.50 8.06 -13.23
N GLY A 9 23.79 8.37 -14.33
CA GLY A 9 24.12 9.48 -15.21
C GLY A 9 24.14 10.84 -14.50
N LEU A 10 23.18 11.07 -13.58
CA LEU A 10 23.17 12.31 -12.79
C LEU A 10 24.40 12.44 -11.87
N PHE A 11 24.87 11.34 -11.31
CA PHE A 11 26.11 11.32 -10.53
C PHE A 11 27.34 11.58 -11.42
N SER A 12 27.47 10.88 -12.56
CA SER A 12 28.61 11.03 -13.46
C SER A 12 28.67 12.42 -14.09
N ASP A 13 27.54 13.05 -14.35
CA ASP A 13 27.43 14.41 -14.87
C ASP A 13 27.62 15.50 -13.81
N ASN A 14 27.96 15.13 -12.57
CA ASN A 14 28.07 16.04 -11.43
C ASN A 14 26.80 16.88 -11.18
N LYS A 15 25.62 16.33 -11.49
CA LYS A 15 24.33 16.99 -11.24
C LYS A 15 23.84 16.79 -9.82
N ILE A 16 24.27 15.71 -9.14
CA ILE A 16 23.99 15.47 -7.73
C ILE A 16 25.02 16.20 -6.86
N LYS A 17 24.54 16.89 -5.84
CA LYS A 17 25.34 17.71 -4.93
C LYS A 17 25.13 17.33 -3.48
N ASN A 18 26.01 17.79 -2.61
CA ASN A 18 25.82 17.69 -1.17
C ASN A 18 24.51 18.36 -0.74
N GLY A 19 23.71 17.65 0.04
CA GLY A 19 22.42 18.11 0.54
C GLY A 19 21.24 17.80 -0.38
N ASP A 20 21.48 17.19 -1.55
CA ASP A 20 20.38 16.75 -2.42
C ASP A 20 19.60 15.62 -1.75
N LYS A 21 18.28 15.58 -2.01
CA LYS A 21 17.34 14.63 -1.43
C LYS A 21 16.76 13.71 -2.50
N PHE A 22 16.74 12.43 -2.19
CA PHE A 22 16.07 11.41 -2.99
C PHE A 22 14.79 10.98 -2.27
N LEU A 23 13.64 11.09 -2.92
CA LEU A 23 12.40 10.47 -2.47
C LEU A 23 12.12 9.23 -3.32
N VAL A 24 12.19 8.07 -2.69
CA VAL A 24 11.86 6.79 -3.31
C VAL A 24 10.46 6.38 -2.83
N THR A 25 9.49 6.44 -3.74
CA THR A 25 8.07 6.25 -3.43
C THR A 25 7.66 4.80 -3.21
N ASP A 26 8.56 3.85 -3.45
CA ASP A 26 8.42 2.44 -3.09
C ASP A 26 9.78 1.93 -2.62
N ALA A 27 9.90 1.69 -1.31
CA ALA A 27 11.16 1.30 -0.67
C ALA A 27 11.65 -0.08 -1.09
N TRP A 28 10.78 -0.95 -1.60
CA TRP A 28 11.19 -2.25 -2.15
C TRP A 28 11.90 -2.08 -3.51
N ASN A 29 12.91 -1.23 -3.52
CA ASN A 29 13.67 -0.83 -4.70
C ASN A 29 15.18 -0.96 -4.45
N PRO A 30 15.85 -2.00 -5.01
CA PRO A 30 17.29 -2.20 -4.84
C PRO A 30 18.15 -1.03 -5.30
N SER A 31 17.62 -0.11 -6.12
CA SER A 31 18.34 1.10 -6.54
C SER A 31 18.74 2.00 -5.38
N ILE A 32 18.04 1.92 -4.24
CA ILE A 32 18.41 2.67 -3.01
C ILE A 32 19.84 2.33 -2.58
N LEU A 33 20.19 1.05 -2.54
CA LEU A 33 21.54 0.60 -2.19
C LEU A 33 22.58 1.11 -3.19
N SER A 34 22.23 1.17 -4.47
CA SER A 34 23.11 1.70 -5.53
C SER A 34 23.29 3.22 -5.40
N ILE A 35 22.22 3.97 -5.04
CA ILE A 35 22.31 5.42 -4.79
C ILE A 35 23.24 5.67 -3.61
N LYS A 36 23.02 4.95 -2.50
CA LYS A 36 23.86 5.06 -1.31
C LYS A 36 25.32 4.75 -1.62
N TYR A 37 25.58 3.64 -2.33
CA TYR A 37 26.91 3.25 -2.76
C TYR A 37 27.62 4.32 -3.61
N MET A 38 26.93 4.87 -4.64
CA MET A 38 27.50 5.91 -5.49
C MET A 38 27.79 7.20 -4.70
N ALA A 39 26.89 7.61 -3.83
CA ALA A 39 27.03 8.79 -3.02
C ALA A 39 28.27 8.68 -2.10
N GLU A 40 28.42 7.57 -1.39
CA GLU A 40 29.58 7.33 -0.51
C GLU A 40 30.89 7.21 -1.29
N LEU A 41 30.89 6.48 -2.42
CA LEU A 41 32.09 6.32 -3.24
C LEU A 41 32.59 7.66 -3.79
N LEU A 42 31.67 8.57 -4.15
CA LEU A 42 31.97 9.90 -4.70
C LEU A 42 32.10 10.97 -3.61
N ASN A 43 31.98 10.59 -2.34
CA ASN A 43 32.00 11.48 -1.19
C ASN A 43 31.00 12.65 -1.31
N ILE A 44 29.79 12.32 -1.79
CA ILE A 44 28.64 13.23 -1.90
C ILE A 44 27.66 12.89 -0.79
N ASN A 45 27.33 13.84 0.08
CA ASN A 45 26.34 13.66 1.13
C ASN A 45 24.94 13.92 0.55
N VAL A 46 24.12 12.87 0.44
CA VAL A 46 22.73 12.94 0.01
C VAL A 46 21.83 12.44 1.14
N GLU A 47 20.56 12.88 1.13
CA GLU A 47 19.53 12.43 2.06
C GLU A 47 18.55 11.53 1.33
N ILE A 48 18.32 10.30 1.80
CA ILE A 48 17.46 9.32 1.14
C ILE A 48 16.21 9.09 1.99
N HIS A 49 15.06 9.38 1.40
CA HIS A 49 13.73 9.15 1.95
C HIS A 49 13.08 8.00 1.20
N ALA A 50 12.48 7.04 1.92
CA ALA A 50 11.79 5.91 1.31
C ALA A 50 10.42 5.67 1.95
N ILE A 51 9.41 5.36 1.12
CA ILE A 51 8.06 5.02 1.57
C ILE A 51 7.88 3.52 1.46
N TRP A 52 7.55 2.86 2.56
CA TRP A 52 7.27 1.44 2.61
C TRP A 52 5.79 1.16 2.38
N HIS A 53 5.48 0.26 1.43
CA HIS A 53 4.12 -0.15 1.09
C HIS A 53 3.87 -1.63 1.37
N ALA A 54 4.88 -2.47 1.12
CA ALA A 54 4.83 -3.92 1.26
C ALA A 54 6.25 -4.46 1.43
N GLY A 55 6.38 -5.73 1.79
CA GLY A 55 7.69 -6.35 1.88
C GLY A 55 7.65 -7.81 2.29
N SER A 56 8.79 -8.46 2.24
CA SER A 56 8.91 -9.87 2.62
C SER A 56 8.79 -10.08 4.14
N TYR A 57 8.89 -9.03 4.91
CA TYR A 57 8.66 -9.03 6.36
C TYR A 57 7.21 -9.33 6.75
N ASP A 58 6.23 -9.06 5.87
CA ASP A 58 4.83 -9.45 6.12
C ASP A 58 4.59 -10.89 5.63
N PRO A 59 4.27 -11.83 6.53
CA PRO A 59 4.06 -13.22 6.16
C PRO A 59 2.80 -13.45 5.31
N THR A 60 1.91 -12.49 5.23
CA THR A 60 0.65 -12.56 4.46
C THR A 60 0.70 -11.81 3.13
N ASP A 61 1.70 -10.95 2.95
CA ASP A 61 1.95 -10.28 1.68
C ASP A 61 2.50 -11.26 0.62
N ILE A 62 2.28 -10.95 -0.65
CA ILE A 62 2.77 -11.77 -1.76
C ILE A 62 4.31 -11.91 -1.75
N LEU A 63 5.02 -10.86 -1.30
CA LEU A 63 6.48 -10.91 -1.15
C LEU A 63 6.87 -11.82 0.01
N GLY A 64 6.18 -11.73 1.15
CA GLY A 64 6.40 -12.60 2.30
C GLY A 64 6.10 -14.07 2.03
N LEU A 65 5.11 -14.33 1.17
CA LEU A 65 4.74 -15.70 0.75
C LEU A 65 5.71 -16.29 -0.28
N LYS A 66 6.31 -15.49 -1.15
CA LYS A 66 7.09 -15.96 -2.30
C LYS A 66 8.61 -15.80 -2.14
N MET A 67 9.06 -14.82 -1.37
CA MET A 67 10.49 -14.53 -1.25
C MET A 67 11.16 -15.41 -0.21
N ASN A 68 12.37 -15.86 -0.51
CA ASN A 68 13.18 -16.57 0.46
C ASN A 68 13.77 -15.58 1.48
N LYS A 69 13.38 -15.72 2.72
CA LYS A 69 13.74 -14.83 3.84
C LYS A 69 15.26 -14.75 4.09
N SER A 70 16.02 -15.75 3.67
CA SER A 70 17.48 -15.75 3.87
C SER A 70 18.20 -14.62 3.13
N TRP A 71 17.61 -14.11 2.03
CA TRP A 71 18.17 -12.98 1.29
C TRP A 71 17.30 -11.74 1.36
N SER A 72 15.95 -11.90 1.39
CA SER A 72 15.05 -10.76 1.36
C SER A 72 15.08 -9.95 2.66
N TYR A 73 15.11 -10.60 3.83
CA TYR A 73 15.20 -9.92 5.12
C TYR A 73 16.48 -9.09 5.27
N PRO A 74 17.69 -9.65 5.03
CA PRO A 74 18.90 -8.84 5.02
C PRO A 74 18.88 -7.70 4.01
N THR A 75 18.20 -7.89 2.86
CA THR A 75 18.07 -6.83 1.85
C THR A 75 17.17 -5.70 2.35
N GLU A 76 16.04 -6.00 2.97
CA GLU A 76 15.13 -5.00 3.56
C GLU A 76 15.81 -4.23 4.70
N VAL A 77 16.56 -4.93 5.56
CA VAL A 77 17.38 -4.30 6.60
C VAL A 77 18.46 -3.39 6.00
N ALA A 78 19.11 -3.83 4.91
CA ALA A 78 20.11 -3.02 4.22
C ALA A 78 19.49 -1.75 3.60
N ILE A 79 18.33 -1.88 2.96
CA ILE A 79 17.58 -0.74 2.41
C ILE A 79 17.19 0.23 3.54
N TYR A 80 16.64 -0.27 4.64
CA TYR A 80 16.27 0.54 5.80
C TYR A 80 17.48 1.34 6.32
N ASN A 81 18.61 0.68 6.47
CA ASN A 81 19.84 1.32 6.98
C ASN A 81 20.42 2.33 5.98
N ALA A 82 20.28 2.10 4.68
CA ALA A 82 20.76 3.00 3.63
C ALA A 82 19.95 4.29 3.55
N CYS A 83 18.68 4.27 3.98
CA CYS A 83 17.83 5.45 4.05
C CYS A 83 18.11 6.27 5.31
N ASP A 84 17.92 7.58 5.20
CA ASP A 84 17.92 8.50 6.35
C ASP A 84 16.54 8.58 6.99
N TYR A 85 15.48 8.45 6.17
CA TYR A 85 14.08 8.46 6.60
C TYR A 85 13.30 7.34 5.95
N ASN A 86 12.64 6.52 6.77
CA ASN A 86 11.77 5.44 6.34
C ASN A 86 10.33 5.75 6.77
N TYR A 87 9.42 5.88 5.81
CA TYR A 87 8.04 6.28 6.06
C TYR A 87 7.09 5.10 5.96
N PHE A 88 6.19 5.00 6.93
CA PHE A 88 5.15 3.99 7.02
C PHE A 88 3.78 4.66 7.10
N ALA A 89 2.77 4.05 6.49
CA ALA A 89 1.43 4.60 6.47
C ALA A 89 0.76 4.59 7.86
N THR A 90 1.03 3.57 8.68
CA THR A 90 0.41 3.35 9.99
C THR A 90 1.43 2.84 11.01
N GLU A 91 1.12 2.99 12.31
CA GLU A 91 1.89 2.39 13.40
C GLU A 91 1.94 0.87 13.27
N PHE A 92 0.81 0.23 12.98
CA PHE A 92 0.73 -1.21 12.76
C PHE A 92 1.73 -1.69 11.69
N HIS A 93 1.85 -0.99 10.57
CA HIS A 93 2.78 -1.32 9.50
C HIS A 93 4.24 -1.16 9.95
N ARG A 94 4.57 -0.03 10.59
CA ARG A 94 5.91 0.24 11.14
C ARG A 94 6.32 -0.83 12.15
N ASP A 95 5.45 -1.15 13.09
CA ASP A 95 5.76 -2.05 14.20
C ASP A 95 5.96 -3.49 13.68
N MET A 96 5.14 -3.94 12.74
CA MET A 96 5.33 -5.21 12.03
C MET A 96 6.69 -5.28 11.33
N PHE A 97 7.10 -4.21 10.64
CA PHE A 97 8.41 -4.11 9.98
C PHE A 97 9.55 -4.24 10.97
N ILE A 98 9.51 -3.46 12.05
CA ILE A 98 10.54 -3.43 13.09
C ILE A 98 10.67 -4.80 13.77
N GLU A 99 9.54 -5.40 14.16
CA GLU A 99 9.50 -6.69 14.85
C GLU A 99 10.02 -7.81 13.96
N ASN A 100 9.46 -7.96 12.76
CA ASN A 100 9.77 -9.10 11.89
C ASN A 100 11.19 -9.05 11.30
N LEU A 101 11.75 -7.86 11.12
CA LEU A 101 13.14 -7.67 10.67
C LEU A 101 14.12 -7.49 11.84
N SER A 102 13.65 -7.53 13.08
CA SER A 102 14.47 -7.35 14.28
C SER A 102 15.30 -6.05 14.24
N ILE A 103 14.68 -4.96 13.83
CA ILE A 103 15.33 -3.64 13.79
C ILE A 103 15.56 -3.15 15.21
N THR A 104 16.82 -2.96 15.59
CA THR A 104 17.20 -2.52 16.95
C THR A 104 17.25 -1.00 17.10
N ASN A 105 17.36 -0.27 16.00
CA ASN A 105 17.33 1.20 15.99
C ASN A 105 16.23 1.69 15.06
N ASP A 106 15.12 2.12 15.65
CA ASP A 106 13.93 2.60 14.95
C ASP A 106 13.91 4.14 14.75
N SER A 107 14.97 4.84 15.11
CA SER A 107 15.06 6.31 15.02
C SER A 107 14.86 6.87 13.61
N LYS A 108 14.95 6.01 12.58
CA LYS A 108 14.72 6.35 11.17
C LYS A 108 13.34 5.94 10.66
N ALA A 109 12.47 5.40 11.53
CA ALA A 109 11.13 4.91 11.17
C ALA A 109 10.05 5.92 11.57
N PHE A 110 9.39 6.51 10.59
CA PHE A 110 8.42 7.59 10.79
C PHE A 110 7.03 7.19 10.30
N ILE A 111 5.99 7.62 11.00
CA ILE A 111 4.62 7.51 10.53
C ILE A 111 4.29 8.76 9.72
N SER A 112 4.07 8.59 8.42
CA SER A 112 3.71 9.70 7.53
C SER A 112 2.21 9.79 7.26
N GLY A 113 1.46 8.73 7.55
CA GLY A 113 0.13 8.57 6.97
C GLY A 113 0.21 8.36 5.46
N GLN A 114 -0.94 8.51 4.81
CA GLN A 114 -1.03 8.50 3.36
C GLN A 114 -1.91 9.66 2.90
N PRO A 115 -1.53 10.40 1.83
CA PRO A 115 -2.30 11.53 1.36
C PRO A 115 -3.61 11.06 0.69
N TYR A 116 -4.75 11.38 1.31
CA TYR A 116 -6.10 11.09 0.80
C TYR A 116 -6.87 12.32 0.36
N ASN A 117 -6.25 13.49 0.40
CA ASN A 117 -6.96 14.75 0.10
C ASN A 117 -7.64 14.75 -1.27
N TYR A 118 -7.09 14.01 -2.25
CA TYR A 118 -7.70 13.85 -3.56
C TYR A 118 -9.04 13.07 -3.52
N LEU A 119 -9.23 12.19 -2.53
CA LEU A 119 -10.48 11.44 -2.36
C LEU A 119 -11.58 12.34 -1.80
N ILE A 120 -11.24 13.27 -0.92
CA ILE A 120 -12.20 14.11 -0.21
C ILE A 120 -12.92 15.05 -1.19
N THR A 121 -12.21 15.65 -2.12
CA THR A 121 -12.78 16.59 -3.10
C THR A 121 -13.72 15.91 -4.10
N ASP A 122 -13.39 14.69 -4.53
CA ASP A 122 -14.12 14.01 -5.58
C ASP A 122 -15.28 13.14 -5.05
N LEU A 123 -15.19 12.65 -3.81
CA LEU A 123 -16.11 11.66 -3.29
C LEU A 123 -17.23 12.24 -2.38
N LEU A 124 -16.96 13.32 -1.66
CA LEU A 124 -17.94 13.93 -0.73
C LEU A 124 -19.00 14.80 -1.40
N SER A 125 -18.88 15.08 -2.69
CA SER A 125 -19.66 16.13 -3.36
C SER A 125 -21.07 15.74 -3.82
N THR A 126 -21.46 14.47 -3.74
CA THR A 126 -22.78 14.05 -4.27
C THR A 126 -23.50 13.10 -3.30
N PRO A 127 -24.53 13.56 -2.57
CA PRO A 127 -25.41 12.67 -1.83
C PRO A 127 -26.12 11.72 -2.81
N THR A 128 -26.01 10.43 -2.61
CA THR A 128 -26.68 9.41 -3.42
C THR A 128 -27.60 8.61 -2.51
N ASN A 129 -28.79 8.28 -3.01
CA ASN A 129 -29.65 7.32 -2.34
C ASN A 129 -28.94 5.97 -2.26
N LYS A 130 -28.85 5.40 -1.08
CA LYS A 130 -28.25 4.09 -0.85
C LYS A 130 -29.19 2.97 -1.30
N SER A 131 -28.68 2.05 -2.07
CA SER A 131 -29.32 0.79 -2.46
C SER A 131 -28.87 -0.36 -1.57
N ASP A 132 -29.63 -1.44 -1.50
CA ASP A 132 -29.26 -2.65 -0.76
C ASP A 132 -28.14 -3.42 -1.50
N ILE A 133 -26.97 -2.79 -1.56
CA ILE A 133 -25.76 -3.29 -2.21
C ILE A 133 -24.66 -3.48 -1.18
N VAL A 134 -24.03 -4.66 -1.22
CA VAL A 134 -22.78 -4.96 -0.53
C VAL A 134 -21.66 -5.02 -1.54
N VAL A 135 -20.61 -4.20 -1.37
CA VAL A 135 -19.51 -4.10 -2.32
C VAL A 135 -18.22 -4.71 -1.77
N PHE A 136 -17.48 -5.42 -2.63
CA PHE A 136 -16.12 -5.90 -2.39
C PHE A 136 -15.16 -5.17 -3.32
N THR A 137 -14.26 -4.37 -2.74
CA THR A 137 -13.40 -3.43 -3.47
C THR A 137 -11.97 -3.93 -3.69
N HIS A 138 -11.62 -5.10 -3.15
CA HIS A 138 -10.27 -5.63 -3.19
C HIS A 138 -9.92 -6.32 -4.52
N ARG A 139 -8.62 -6.46 -4.76
CA ARG A 139 -8.08 -7.33 -5.80
C ARG A 139 -8.51 -8.79 -5.55
N LEU A 140 -8.60 -9.59 -6.63
CA LEU A 140 -9.01 -11.00 -6.54
C LEU A 140 -7.86 -11.95 -6.16
N ASN A 141 -6.93 -11.49 -5.36
CA ASN A 141 -5.81 -12.28 -4.87
C ASN A 141 -6.21 -13.10 -3.63
N THR A 142 -5.52 -14.19 -3.38
CA THR A 142 -5.81 -15.13 -2.27
C THR A 142 -5.72 -14.46 -0.89
N ASP A 143 -4.84 -13.47 -0.71
CA ASP A 143 -4.72 -12.68 0.52
C ASP A 143 -5.98 -11.84 0.83
N LYS A 144 -6.77 -11.53 -0.19
CA LYS A 144 -8.05 -10.79 -0.06
C LYS A 144 -9.27 -11.69 0.10
N GLN A 145 -9.09 -13.01 -0.04
CA GLN A 145 -10.09 -14.04 0.18
C GLN A 145 -11.43 -13.82 -0.58
N PRO A 146 -11.41 -13.56 -1.91
CA PRO A 146 -12.63 -13.27 -2.67
C PRO A 146 -13.67 -14.40 -2.63
N ASP A 147 -13.25 -15.65 -2.45
CA ASP A 147 -14.15 -16.79 -2.40
C ASP A 147 -15.02 -16.80 -1.14
N ILE A 148 -14.51 -16.27 -0.02
CA ILE A 148 -15.32 -16.07 1.19
C ILE A 148 -16.40 -15.03 0.89
N PHE A 149 -16.07 -13.94 0.22
CA PHE A 149 -17.07 -12.94 -0.17
C PHE A 149 -18.12 -13.53 -1.13
N ARG A 150 -17.72 -14.29 -2.16
CA ARG A 150 -18.65 -14.95 -3.08
C ARG A 150 -19.63 -15.88 -2.37
N HIS A 151 -19.15 -16.62 -1.37
CA HIS A 151 -20.03 -17.47 -0.56
C HIS A 151 -21.04 -16.64 0.25
N ILE A 152 -20.59 -15.56 0.89
CA ILE A 152 -21.48 -14.64 1.61
C ILE A 152 -22.46 -13.96 0.64
N ALA A 153 -22.00 -13.54 -0.54
CA ALA A 153 -22.82 -12.93 -1.57
C ALA A 153 -23.98 -13.83 -2.02
N SER A 154 -23.72 -15.13 -2.24
CA SER A 154 -24.78 -16.09 -2.57
C SER A 154 -25.85 -16.15 -1.47
N ILE A 155 -25.47 -16.20 -0.21
CA ILE A 155 -26.43 -16.21 0.91
C ILE A 155 -27.24 -14.90 0.96
N LEU A 156 -26.59 -13.77 0.78
CA LEU A 156 -27.23 -12.45 0.80
C LEU A 156 -28.26 -12.30 -0.32
N GLU A 157 -27.95 -12.78 -1.54
CA GLU A 157 -28.84 -12.74 -2.68
C GLU A 157 -30.02 -13.76 -2.53
N ASP A 158 -29.72 -15.01 -2.13
CA ASP A 158 -30.71 -16.07 -2.06
C ASP A 158 -31.71 -15.90 -0.91
N GLU A 159 -31.25 -15.46 0.28
CA GLU A 159 -32.08 -15.38 1.48
C GLU A 159 -32.65 -14.00 1.76
N TYR A 160 -31.91 -12.93 1.36
CA TYR A 160 -32.23 -11.56 1.77
C TYR A 160 -32.52 -10.63 0.60
N ASN A 161 -32.36 -11.07 -0.65
CA ASN A 161 -32.48 -10.25 -1.85
C ASN A 161 -31.59 -8.99 -1.80
N ILE A 162 -30.39 -9.12 -1.23
CA ILE A 162 -29.36 -8.07 -1.16
C ILE A 162 -28.38 -8.29 -2.30
N HIS A 163 -28.20 -7.29 -3.14
CA HIS A 163 -27.29 -7.37 -4.29
C HIS A 163 -25.81 -7.25 -3.85
N SER A 164 -24.97 -8.09 -4.43
CA SER A 164 -23.53 -8.14 -4.12
C SER A 164 -22.69 -7.78 -5.34
N VAL A 165 -21.68 -6.92 -5.15
CA VAL A 165 -20.84 -6.42 -6.25
C VAL A 165 -19.37 -6.64 -5.94
N ILE A 166 -18.67 -7.34 -6.83
CA ILE A 166 -17.20 -7.42 -6.85
C ILE A 166 -16.68 -6.47 -7.93
N THR A 167 -16.13 -5.33 -7.51
CA THR A 167 -15.76 -4.24 -8.45
C THR A 167 -14.73 -4.66 -9.50
N GLN A 168 -13.83 -5.58 -9.15
CA GLN A 168 -12.78 -6.07 -10.05
C GLN A 168 -13.30 -7.00 -11.17
N GLU A 169 -14.52 -7.51 -11.05
CA GLU A 169 -15.16 -8.35 -12.08
C GLU A 169 -15.91 -7.53 -13.14
N LEU A 170 -16.17 -6.26 -12.87
CA LEU A 170 -17.03 -5.42 -13.71
C LEU A 170 -16.27 -4.53 -14.72
N ASN A 171 -14.95 -4.51 -14.67
CA ASN A 171 -14.13 -3.65 -15.54
C ASN A 171 -14.60 -2.18 -15.59
N LEU A 172 -14.89 -1.61 -14.41
CA LEU A 172 -15.47 -0.27 -14.26
C LEU A 172 -14.49 0.84 -14.66
N THR A 173 -15.01 1.93 -15.20
CA THR A 173 -14.28 3.20 -15.21
C THR A 173 -14.12 3.73 -13.78
N LYS A 174 -13.27 4.74 -13.58
CA LYS A 174 -13.10 5.34 -12.25
C LYS A 174 -14.40 6.01 -11.77
N GLU A 175 -15.12 6.65 -12.67
CA GLU A 175 -16.43 7.26 -12.40
C GLU A 175 -17.47 6.22 -11.99
N ASP A 176 -17.59 5.12 -12.73
CA ASP A 176 -18.52 4.03 -12.43
C ASP A 176 -18.17 3.32 -11.12
N TYR A 177 -16.89 3.13 -10.86
CA TYR A 177 -16.41 2.60 -9.58
C TYR A 177 -16.89 3.45 -8.40
N TYR A 178 -16.68 4.76 -8.46
CA TYR A 178 -17.14 5.66 -7.39
C TYR A 178 -18.67 5.78 -7.33
N ALA A 179 -19.38 5.69 -8.46
CA ALA A 179 -20.83 5.61 -8.47
C ALA A 179 -21.31 4.36 -7.71
N THR A 180 -20.72 3.21 -8.00
CA THR A 180 -21.03 1.95 -7.30
C THR A 180 -20.79 2.08 -5.78
N LEU A 181 -19.69 2.69 -5.36
CA LEU A 181 -19.42 2.90 -3.93
C LEU A 181 -20.44 3.84 -3.28
N ARG A 182 -20.84 4.91 -3.97
CA ARG A 182 -21.85 5.84 -3.47
C ARG A 182 -23.24 5.20 -3.32
N GLU A 183 -23.60 4.29 -4.20
CA GLU A 183 -24.86 3.55 -4.13
C GLU A 183 -24.85 2.44 -3.07
N SER A 184 -23.69 1.90 -2.74
CA SER A 184 -23.57 0.77 -1.82
C SER A 184 -23.81 1.20 -0.35
N LYS A 185 -24.60 0.41 0.39
CA LYS A 185 -24.78 0.58 1.84
C LYS A 185 -23.61 0.05 2.65
N VAL A 186 -23.03 -1.05 2.20
CA VAL A 186 -21.98 -1.75 2.94
C VAL A 186 -20.79 -2.03 2.04
N SER A 187 -19.59 -1.86 2.58
CA SER A 187 -18.35 -2.36 1.97
C SER A 187 -17.78 -3.47 2.86
N PHE A 188 -17.52 -4.62 2.25
CA PHE A 188 -17.08 -5.81 2.98
C PHE A 188 -15.64 -6.18 2.64
N SER A 189 -14.86 -6.45 3.66
CA SER A 189 -13.50 -6.99 3.54
C SER A 189 -13.33 -8.26 4.38
N CYS A 190 -12.75 -9.29 3.77
CA CYS A 190 -12.24 -10.47 4.47
C CYS A 190 -10.71 -10.61 4.29
N SER A 191 -10.04 -9.52 3.96
CA SER A 191 -8.59 -9.48 3.73
C SER A 191 -7.81 -10.04 4.92
N LEU A 192 -6.77 -10.84 4.64
CA LEU A 192 -5.86 -11.37 5.66
C LEU A 192 -4.97 -10.27 6.23
N HIS A 193 -4.63 -9.27 5.43
CA HIS A 193 -3.89 -8.09 5.88
C HIS A 193 -4.27 -6.84 5.11
N GLU A 194 -4.19 -5.72 5.75
CA GLU A 194 -4.29 -4.38 5.17
C GLU A 194 -3.47 -3.40 6.02
N TYR A 195 -2.55 -2.69 5.40
CA TYR A 195 -1.86 -1.59 6.09
C TYR A 195 -2.73 -0.36 6.19
N LEU A 196 -3.63 -0.18 5.22
CA LEU A 196 -4.44 1.03 5.10
C LEU A 196 -5.83 0.81 4.48
N GLY A 197 -5.97 -0.16 3.57
CA GLY A 197 -7.27 -0.50 2.98
C GLY A 197 -7.88 0.63 2.13
N ILE A 198 -7.18 1.10 1.10
CA ILE A 198 -7.63 2.25 0.27
C ILE A 198 -9.08 2.08 -0.20
N GLY A 199 -9.46 0.92 -0.74
CA GLY A 199 -10.83 0.68 -1.21
C GLY A 199 -11.88 0.76 -0.09
N MET A 200 -11.52 0.38 1.13
CA MET A 200 -12.40 0.50 2.30
C MET A 200 -12.57 1.97 2.71
N LEU A 201 -11.50 2.75 2.65
CA LEU A 201 -11.57 4.19 2.93
C LEU A 201 -12.33 4.94 1.85
N GLU A 202 -12.13 4.63 0.57
CA GLU A 202 -12.93 5.17 -0.53
C GLU A 202 -14.42 4.89 -0.30
N SER A 203 -14.76 3.65 0.08
CA SER A 203 -16.13 3.26 0.40
C SER A 203 -16.71 4.03 1.58
N LEU A 204 -15.92 4.22 2.64
CA LEU A 204 -16.31 5.02 3.79
C LEU A 204 -16.57 6.48 3.42
N TYR A 205 -15.69 7.10 2.61
CA TYR A 205 -15.91 8.45 2.09
C TYR A 205 -17.15 8.56 1.20
N CYS A 206 -17.48 7.49 0.48
CA CYS A 206 -18.72 7.37 -0.28
C CYS A 206 -19.95 7.10 0.61
N GLY A 207 -19.80 6.99 1.93
CA GLY A 207 -20.88 6.77 2.89
C GLY A 207 -21.33 5.32 3.02
N ALA A 208 -20.55 4.34 2.57
CA ALA A 208 -20.79 2.93 2.85
C ALA A 208 -20.27 2.56 4.25
N ILE A 209 -20.95 1.64 4.92
CA ILE A 209 -20.52 1.13 6.23
C ILE A 209 -19.45 0.04 6.00
N PRO A 210 -18.22 0.23 6.48
CA PRO A 210 -17.18 -0.79 6.32
C PRO A 210 -17.38 -1.93 7.32
N ILE A 211 -17.36 -3.16 6.82
CA ILE A 211 -17.26 -4.39 7.63
C ILE A 211 -15.89 -5.00 7.36
N VAL A 212 -15.05 -5.06 8.38
CA VAL A 212 -13.66 -5.50 8.28
C VAL A 212 -13.35 -6.55 9.35
N PRO A 213 -12.37 -7.43 9.12
CA PRO A 213 -11.90 -8.36 10.13
C PRO A 213 -11.36 -7.61 11.36
N ASN A 214 -11.65 -8.11 12.55
CA ASN A 214 -11.07 -7.63 13.81
C ASN A 214 -9.72 -8.34 14.05
N ARG A 215 -8.65 -7.72 13.61
CA ARG A 215 -7.27 -8.27 13.69
C ARG A 215 -6.30 -7.23 14.20
#